data_fb85650a73a192b9e0889a2cc12b097d
#
_entry.id   fb85650a73a192b9e0889a2cc12b097d
#
_cell.length_a   1.000
_cell.length_b   1.000
_cell.length_c   1.000
_cell.angle_alpha   90.00
_cell.angle_beta   90.00
_cell.angle_gamma   90.00
#
_symmetry.space_group_name_H-M   'P 1'
#
loop_
_entity.id
_entity.type
_entity.pdbx_description
1 polymer ?
#
loop_
_entity_poly.entity_id
_entity_poly.type
_entity_poly.pdbx_seq_one_letter_code
_entity_poly.pdbx_strand_id
1 'polypeptide(L)'
;AWLKGAFRPEVRHPVAQLENGAAIWGIGDTVMVNDPIAGQGANNATRMVEHYLQAILAQGDEAFTAEWMTQVFDEFWEYSGRYTTEFTNLLLNPPSESLLQVLGAASQNQVIADDFMGHFNHPRGFWPAVDGAEGAKEYLARKEFQDAAA
;
A
#
# COMPACT_ATOMS: atom_id res chain seq x y z
N ALA A 1 0.31 9.43 -29.37
CA ALA A 1 0.50 7.99 -29.17
C ALA A 1 -0.48 7.49 -28.12
N TRP A 2 -1.13 6.37 -28.38
CA TRP A 2 -2.02 5.72 -27.41
C TRP A 2 -1.33 4.47 -26.92
N LEU A 3 -1.18 4.33 -25.61
CA LEU A 3 -0.80 3.09 -24.95
C LEU A 3 -2.10 2.43 -24.48
N LYS A 4 -2.42 1.26 -25.04
CA LYS A 4 -3.54 0.43 -24.59
C LYS A 4 -3.01 -0.94 -24.25
N GLY A 5 -3.20 -1.36 -23.04
CA GLY A 5 -2.88 -2.71 -22.56
C GLY A 5 -3.85 -3.09 -21.45
N ALA A 6 -3.94 -4.37 -21.19
CA ALA A 6 -4.60 -4.91 -20.01
C ALA A 6 -3.63 -5.91 -19.38
N PHE A 7 -3.48 -5.85 -18.08
CA PHE A 7 -2.76 -6.84 -17.29
C PHE A 7 -3.55 -7.12 -16.02
N ARG A 8 -3.26 -8.22 -15.40
CA ARG A 8 -3.89 -8.59 -14.13
C ARG A 8 -2.94 -8.20 -12.99
N PRO A 9 -3.36 -7.31 -12.07
CA PRO A 9 -2.62 -7.08 -10.83
C PRO A 9 -2.50 -8.40 -10.06
N GLU A 10 -1.32 -8.68 -9.53
CA GLU A 10 -1.07 -9.91 -8.79
C GLU A 10 0.05 -9.73 -7.77
N VAL A 11 -0.02 -10.50 -6.69
CA VAL A 11 1.06 -10.67 -5.73
C VAL A 11 1.57 -12.10 -5.86
N ARG A 12 2.87 -12.24 -6.08
CA ARG A 12 3.56 -13.51 -6.27
C ARG A 12 4.35 -13.87 -5.02
N HIS A 13 4.70 -15.14 -4.91
CA HIS A 13 5.63 -15.56 -3.86
C HIS A 13 6.96 -14.82 -3.98
N PRO A 14 7.51 -14.23 -2.89
CA PRO A 14 8.68 -13.35 -2.97
C PRO A 14 9.99 -14.08 -3.22
N VAL A 15 10.06 -15.39 -2.94
CA VAL A 15 11.28 -16.18 -2.99
C VAL A 15 11.10 -17.35 -3.95
N ALA A 16 12.11 -17.58 -4.78
CA ALA A 16 12.25 -18.78 -5.60
C ALA A 16 13.57 -19.47 -5.27
N GLN A 17 13.59 -20.81 -5.32
CA GLN A 17 14.82 -21.59 -5.22
C GLN A 17 15.21 -22.15 -6.58
N LEU A 18 16.49 -22.04 -6.88
CA LEU A 18 17.11 -22.68 -8.05
C LEU A 18 17.43 -24.13 -7.75
N GLU A 19 17.67 -24.93 -8.80
CA GLU A 19 18.04 -26.35 -8.68
C GLU A 19 19.31 -26.58 -7.87
N ASN A 20 20.24 -25.62 -7.87
CA ASN A 20 21.46 -25.65 -7.07
C ASN A 20 21.27 -25.23 -5.61
N GLY A 21 20.04 -24.97 -5.18
CA GLY A 21 19.70 -24.55 -3.81
C GLY A 21 19.83 -23.05 -3.54
N ALA A 22 20.33 -22.25 -4.48
CA ALA A 22 20.40 -20.81 -4.31
C ALA A 22 19.00 -20.20 -4.29
N ALA A 23 18.75 -19.26 -3.37
CA ALA A 23 17.52 -18.51 -3.30
C ALA A 23 17.61 -17.24 -4.16
N ILE A 24 16.51 -16.91 -4.84
CA ILE A 24 16.30 -15.63 -5.53
C ILE A 24 15.21 -14.88 -4.78
N TRP A 25 15.49 -13.63 -4.44
CA TRP A 25 14.53 -12.76 -3.77
C TRP A 25 13.96 -11.74 -4.75
N GLY A 26 12.65 -11.80 -4.95
CA GLY A 26 11.94 -10.89 -5.86
C GLY A 26 11.73 -9.52 -5.24
N ILE A 27 11.71 -8.48 -6.09
CA ILE A 27 11.51 -7.10 -5.68
C ILE A 27 10.63 -6.35 -6.69
N GLY A 28 9.87 -5.37 -6.20
CA GLY A 28 9.01 -4.52 -7.04
C GLY A 28 8.00 -5.34 -7.84
N ASP A 29 7.85 -5.03 -9.11
CA ASP A 29 6.88 -5.67 -10.00
C ASP A 29 7.14 -7.16 -10.26
N THR A 30 8.31 -7.68 -9.91
CA THR A 30 8.54 -9.15 -9.97
C THR A 30 7.71 -9.89 -8.94
N VAL A 31 7.31 -9.22 -7.85
CA VAL A 31 6.50 -9.77 -6.76
C VAL A 31 5.12 -9.13 -6.70
N MET A 32 5.03 -7.81 -6.83
CA MET A 32 3.79 -7.04 -6.64
C MET A 32 3.50 -6.17 -7.86
N VAL A 33 2.71 -6.70 -8.78
CA VAL A 33 2.23 -5.95 -9.95
C VAL A 33 0.96 -5.21 -9.57
N ASN A 34 1.02 -3.88 -9.51
CA ASN A 34 -0.13 -3.01 -9.21
C ASN A 34 -0.64 -2.34 -10.49
N ASP A 35 -1.96 -2.12 -10.56
CA ASP A 35 -2.53 -1.30 -11.62
C ASP A 35 -2.03 0.16 -11.49
N PRO A 36 -1.67 0.83 -12.59
CA PRO A 36 -1.14 2.20 -12.55
C PRO A 36 -2.17 3.26 -12.11
N ILE A 37 -3.46 2.91 -11.99
CA ILE A 37 -4.52 3.86 -11.59
C ILE A 37 -4.20 4.61 -10.29
N ALA A 38 -3.59 3.92 -9.33
CA ALA A 38 -3.23 4.51 -8.04
C ALA A 38 -1.85 5.21 -8.06
N GLY A 39 -1.04 5.02 -9.11
CA GLY A 39 0.32 5.54 -9.19
C GLY A 39 1.28 4.97 -8.12
N GLN A 40 0.94 3.85 -7.47
CA GLN A 40 1.64 3.36 -6.29
C GLN A 40 2.75 2.35 -6.58
N GLY A 41 2.89 1.85 -7.81
CA GLY A 41 3.88 0.82 -8.14
C GLY A 41 5.31 1.22 -7.78
N ALA A 42 5.77 2.39 -8.23
CA ALA A 42 7.11 2.89 -7.91
C ALA A 42 7.30 3.17 -6.41
N ASN A 43 6.30 3.78 -5.75
CA ASN A 43 6.34 4.03 -4.32
C ASN A 43 6.44 2.73 -3.51
N ASN A 44 5.67 1.72 -3.90
CA ASN A 44 5.68 0.41 -3.26
C ASN A 44 7.03 -0.29 -3.45
N ALA A 45 7.59 -0.27 -4.67
CA ALA A 45 8.91 -0.81 -4.97
C ALA A 45 10.00 -0.12 -4.13
N THR A 46 9.96 1.21 -4.02
CA THR A 46 10.93 1.98 -3.22
C THR A 46 10.86 1.60 -1.74
N ARG A 47 9.65 1.51 -1.17
CA ARG A 47 9.47 1.08 0.23
C ARG A 47 9.92 -0.36 0.46
N MET A 48 9.69 -1.25 -0.50
CA MET A 48 10.16 -2.63 -0.44
C MET A 48 11.70 -2.68 -0.43
N VAL A 49 12.35 -1.90 -1.32
CA VAL A 49 13.83 -1.79 -1.34
C VAL A 49 14.36 -1.28 -0.01
N GLU A 50 13.77 -0.24 0.54
CA GLU A 50 14.19 0.33 1.83
C GLU A 50 14.04 -0.71 2.96
N HIS A 51 12.88 -1.38 3.04
CA HIS A 51 12.62 -2.40 4.05
C HIS A 51 13.62 -3.57 3.94
N TYR A 52 13.83 -4.08 2.73
CA TYR A 52 14.78 -5.15 2.48
C TYR A 52 16.22 -4.75 2.81
N LEU A 53 16.62 -3.52 2.45
CA LEU A 53 17.96 -3.02 2.76
C LEU A 53 18.19 -2.96 4.28
N GLN A 54 17.20 -2.45 5.04
CA GLN A 54 17.31 -2.40 6.51
C GLN A 54 17.40 -3.82 7.10
N ALA A 55 16.61 -4.76 6.61
CA ALA A 55 16.67 -6.15 7.05
C ALA A 55 18.03 -6.82 6.72
N ILE A 56 18.58 -6.59 5.51
CA ILE A 56 19.89 -7.10 5.10
C ILE A 56 21.00 -6.54 6.01
N LEU A 57 20.96 -5.22 6.29
CA LEU A 57 21.94 -4.58 7.16
C LEU A 57 21.85 -5.08 8.61
N ALA A 58 20.65 -5.39 9.09
CA ALA A 58 20.42 -5.93 10.42
C ALA A 58 20.82 -7.41 10.55
N GLN A 59 20.75 -8.19 9.45
CA GLN A 59 21.12 -9.60 9.41
C GLN A 59 22.63 -9.83 9.67
N GLY A 60 23.48 -8.87 9.30
CA GLY A 60 24.92 -8.97 9.51
C GLY A 60 25.55 -10.13 8.76
N ASP A 61 26.28 -10.99 9.50
CA ASP A 61 26.99 -12.16 8.95
C ASP A 61 26.12 -13.44 8.91
N GLU A 62 24.87 -13.36 9.32
CA GLU A 62 23.94 -14.49 9.30
C GLU A 62 23.50 -14.84 7.87
N ALA A 63 23.13 -16.11 7.65
CA ALA A 63 22.75 -16.58 6.33
C ALA A 63 21.42 -15.97 5.84
N PHE A 64 21.38 -15.60 4.57
CA PHE A 64 20.14 -15.17 3.89
C PHE A 64 19.37 -16.40 3.39
N THR A 65 18.62 -17.04 4.30
CA THR A 65 17.81 -18.21 3.94
C THR A 65 16.51 -17.84 3.24
N ALA A 66 15.90 -18.79 2.52
CA ALA A 66 14.62 -18.57 1.88
C ALA A 66 13.51 -18.24 2.91
N GLU A 67 13.56 -18.87 4.08
CA GLU A 67 12.63 -18.62 5.18
C GLU A 67 12.77 -17.19 5.69
N TRP A 68 14.00 -16.73 5.93
CA TRP A 68 14.26 -15.36 6.37
C TRP A 68 13.79 -14.33 5.32
N MET A 69 14.10 -14.55 4.03
CA MET A 69 13.65 -13.68 2.94
C MET A 69 12.11 -13.59 2.88
N THR A 70 11.43 -14.72 3.09
CA THR A 70 9.97 -14.78 3.12
C THR A 70 9.43 -14.01 4.32
N GLN A 71 10.00 -14.19 5.51
CA GLN A 71 9.60 -13.44 6.71
C GLN A 71 9.74 -11.93 6.51
N VAL A 72 10.86 -11.46 5.97
CA VAL A 72 11.07 -10.03 5.69
C VAL A 72 10.02 -9.49 4.71
N PHE A 73 9.63 -10.27 3.70
CA PHE A 73 8.53 -9.88 2.82
C PHE A 73 7.20 -9.84 3.55
N ASP A 74 6.88 -10.79 4.41
CA ASP A 74 5.64 -10.82 5.18
C ASP A 74 5.54 -9.60 6.10
N GLU A 75 6.64 -9.18 6.73
CA GLU A 75 6.72 -7.95 7.52
C GLU A 75 6.45 -6.71 6.64
N PHE A 76 7.05 -6.65 5.46
CA PHE A 76 6.78 -5.59 4.48
C PHE A 76 5.31 -5.59 4.02
N TRP A 77 4.75 -6.77 3.76
CA TRP A 77 3.35 -6.93 3.37
C TRP A 77 2.41 -6.33 4.41
N GLU A 78 2.57 -6.68 5.68
CA GLU A 78 1.75 -6.17 6.78
C GLU A 78 1.98 -4.68 7.07
N TYR A 79 3.19 -4.19 6.81
CA TYR A 79 3.52 -2.78 7.01
C TYR A 79 2.98 -1.87 5.89
N SER A 80 3.15 -2.25 4.63
CA SER A 80 2.90 -1.40 3.46
C SER A 80 2.25 -2.10 2.27
N GLY A 81 2.71 -3.30 1.91
CA GLY A 81 2.36 -3.95 0.65
C GLY A 81 0.87 -4.18 0.48
N ARG A 82 0.20 -4.74 1.47
CA ARG A 82 -1.24 -5.01 1.41
C ARG A 82 -2.07 -3.73 1.24
N TYR A 83 -1.73 -2.67 1.95
CA TYR A 83 -2.47 -1.40 1.86
C TYR A 83 -2.35 -0.76 0.48
N THR A 84 -1.18 -0.87 -0.15
CA THR A 84 -0.96 -0.43 -1.53
C THR A 84 -1.82 -1.23 -2.51
N THR A 85 -1.86 -2.56 -2.35
CA THR A 85 -2.66 -3.45 -3.19
C THR A 85 -4.16 -3.20 -2.99
N GLU A 86 -4.61 -3.13 -1.76
CA GLU A 86 -6.02 -2.89 -1.41
C GLU A 86 -6.46 -1.50 -1.88
N PHE A 87 -5.63 -0.46 -1.71
CA PHE A 87 -5.92 0.88 -2.22
C PHE A 87 -6.05 0.91 -3.75
N THR A 88 -5.17 0.20 -4.46
CA THR A 88 -5.28 0.06 -5.92
C THR A 88 -6.60 -0.61 -6.30
N ASN A 89 -6.96 -1.70 -5.63
CA ASN A 89 -8.22 -2.41 -5.85
C ASN A 89 -9.45 -1.55 -5.50
N LEU A 90 -9.35 -0.71 -4.47
CA LEU A 90 -10.41 0.24 -4.12
C LEU A 90 -10.69 1.21 -5.27
N LEU A 91 -9.66 1.73 -5.93
CA LEU A 91 -9.79 2.65 -7.05
C LEU A 91 -10.28 1.99 -8.35
N LEU A 92 -10.11 0.67 -8.49
CA LEU A 92 -10.61 -0.10 -9.63
C LEU A 92 -12.10 -0.47 -9.51
N ASN A 93 -12.68 -0.32 -8.33
CA ASN A 93 -14.08 -0.63 -8.05
C ASN A 93 -14.91 0.65 -7.90
N PRO A 94 -16.24 0.57 -8.02
CA PRO A 94 -17.10 1.68 -7.65
C PRO A 94 -16.85 2.09 -6.20
N PRO A 95 -16.83 3.42 -5.90
CA PRO A 95 -16.58 3.90 -4.56
C PRO A 95 -17.63 3.37 -3.57
N SER A 96 -17.19 2.93 -2.40
CA SER A 96 -18.07 2.50 -1.31
C SER A 96 -18.82 3.69 -0.71
N GLU A 97 -19.91 3.43 0.00
CA GLU A 97 -20.66 4.49 0.70
C GLU A 97 -19.79 5.23 1.72
N SER A 98 -18.91 4.53 2.43
CA SER A 98 -17.97 5.13 3.37
C SER A 98 -16.98 6.07 2.67
N LEU A 99 -16.43 5.65 1.54
CA LEU A 99 -15.56 6.51 0.75
C LEU A 99 -16.31 7.75 0.22
N LEU A 100 -17.55 7.57 -0.25
CA LEU A 100 -18.38 8.71 -0.71
C LEU A 100 -18.68 9.70 0.43
N GLN A 101 -18.89 9.23 1.66
CA GLN A 101 -19.06 10.10 2.83
C GLN A 101 -17.80 10.92 3.11
N VAL A 102 -16.63 10.29 3.09
CA VAL A 102 -15.34 10.99 3.30
C VAL A 102 -15.08 12.00 2.18
N LEU A 103 -15.28 11.63 0.92
CA LEU A 103 -15.13 12.54 -0.22
C LEU A 103 -16.14 13.71 -0.16
N GLY A 104 -17.39 13.44 0.27
CA GLY A 104 -18.40 14.47 0.50
C GLY A 104 -17.97 15.47 1.57
N ALA A 105 -17.42 15.00 2.69
CA ALA A 105 -16.88 15.85 3.74
C ALA A 105 -15.64 16.64 3.27
N ALA A 106 -14.72 15.99 2.58
CA ALA A 106 -13.53 16.62 2.01
C ALA A 106 -13.89 17.75 1.01
N SER A 107 -15.00 17.62 0.27
CA SER A 107 -15.47 18.67 -0.64
C SER A 107 -15.95 19.93 0.07
N GLN A 108 -16.19 19.88 1.36
CA GLN A 108 -16.70 20.99 2.18
C GLN A 108 -15.68 21.49 3.23
N ASN A 109 -14.61 20.72 3.46
CA ASN A 109 -13.61 21.02 4.49
C ASN A 109 -12.21 20.77 3.94
N GLN A 110 -11.43 21.85 3.79
CA GLN A 110 -10.08 21.79 3.23
C GLN A 110 -9.12 20.93 4.07
N VAL A 111 -9.26 20.92 5.40
CA VAL A 111 -8.39 20.13 6.27
C VAL A 111 -8.60 18.64 6.05
N ILE A 112 -9.86 18.21 5.87
CA ILE A 112 -10.17 16.82 5.52
C ILE A 112 -9.63 16.49 4.12
N ALA A 113 -9.75 17.41 3.17
CA ALA A 113 -9.24 17.21 1.82
C ALA A 113 -7.72 17.05 1.80
N ASP A 114 -6.99 17.90 2.53
CA ASP A 114 -5.54 17.88 2.61
C ASP A 114 -5.04 16.59 3.31
N ASP A 115 -5.66 16.21 4.43
CA ASP A 115 -5.35 14.97 5.14
C ASP A 115 -5.60 13.75 4.24
N PHE A 116 -6.79 13.69 3.62
CA PHE A 116 -7.15 12.59 2.73
C PHE A 116 -6.18 12.47 1.55
N MET A 117 -5.88 13.58 0.87
CA MET A 117 -4.95 13.58 -0.26
C MET A 117 -3.51 13.27 0.16
N GLY A 118 -3.10 13.66 1.36
CA GLY A 118 -1.80 13.32 1.94
C GLY A 118 -1.57 11.81 2.04
N HIS A 119 -2.62 11.03 2.23
CA HIS A 119 -2.55 9.57 2.32
C HIS A 119 -2.23 8.86 1.00
N PHE A 120 -2.32 9.52 -0.16
CA PHE A 120 -1.80 8.98 -1.41
C PHE A 120 -0.30 8.67 -1.32
N ASN A 121 0.42 9.44 -0.53
CA ASN A 121 1.83 9.14 -0.26
C ASN A 121 2.03 7.95 0.71
N HIS A 122 1.00 7.60 1.50
CA HIS A 122 1.06 6.50 2.46
C HIS A 122 -0.30 5.81 2.59
N PRO A 123 -0.65 4.87 1.67
CA PRO A 123 -1.99 4.28 1.57
C PRO A 123 -2.54 3.66 2.85
N ARG A 124 -1.69 3.19 3.77
CA ARG A 124 -2.12 2.70 5.09
C ARG A 124 -2.96 3.74 5.85
N GLY A 125 -2.68 5.02 5.68
CA GLY A 125 -3.41 6.11 6.31
C GLY A 125 -4.87 6.24 5.88
N PHE A 126 -5.25 5.70 4.73
CA PHE A 126 -6.66 5.66 4.30
C PHE A 126 -7.53 4.73 5.15
N TRP A 127 -6.94 3.74 5.84
CA TRP A 127 -7.70 2.64 6.38
C TRP A 127 -8.74 3.03 7.42
N PRO A 128 -8.55 3.95 8.31
CA PRO A 128 -9.66 4.42 9.13
C PRO A 128 -10.82 4.99 8.30
N ALA A 129 -10.50 5.69 7.19
CA ALA A 129 -11.49 6.37 6.36
C ALA A 129 -12.30 5.43 5.44
N VAL A 130 -11.71 4.32 5.00
CA VAL A 130 -12.28 3.44 3.96
C VAL A 130 -12.71 2.06 4.49
N ASP A 131 -12.41 1.74 5.75
CA ASP A 131 -12.72 0.47 6.40
C ASP A 131 -14.18 0.44 6.93
N GLY A 132 -15.13 0.65 6.02
CA GLY A 132 -16.55 0.61 6.32
C GLY A 132 -17.11 1.88 6.98
N ALA A 133 -18.41 1.85 7.29
CA ALA A 133 -19.13 3.02 7.77
C ALA A 133 -18.65 3.51 9.15
N GLU A 134 -18.26 2.61 10.04
CA GLU A 134 -17.78 2.99 11.37
C GLU A 134 -16.40 3.64 11.29
N GLY A 135 -15.48 3.07 10.49
CA GLY A 135 -14.16 3.68 10.26
C GLY A 135 -14.26 5.07 9.62
N ALA A 136 -15.17 5.27 8.67
CA ALA A 136 -15.42 6.58 8.08
C ALA A 136 -15.94 7.59 9.13
N LYS A 137 -16.84 7.18 10.02
CA LYS A 137 -17.29 8.00 11.13
C LYS A 137 -16.18 8.39 12.09
N GLU A 138 -15.38 7.42 12.53
CA GLU A 138 -14.24 7.67 13.41
C GLU A 138 -13.23 8.64 12.76
N TYR A 139 -12.95 8.43 11.48
CA TYR A 139 -12.07 9.32 10.72
C TYR A 139 -12.61 10.75 10.70
N LEU A 140 -13.88 10.95 10.36
CA LEU A 140 -14.52 12.28 10.27
C LEU A 140 -14.76 12.93 11.63
N ALA A 141 -14.76 12.15 12.72
CA ALA A 141 -14.92 12.66 14.09
C ALA A 141 -13.62 13.17 14.72
N ARG A 142 -12.49 13.14 14.01
CA ARG A 142 -11.22 13.65 14.53
C ARG A 142 -11.33 15.12 14.91
N LYS A 143 -10.69 15.49 16.00
CA LYS A 143 -10.81 16.84 16.57
C LYS A 143 -10.35 17.92 15.61
N GLU A 144 -9.25 17.70 14.88
CA GLU A 144 -8.70 18.64 13.91
C GLU A 144 -9.67 18.98 12.76
N PHE A 145 -10.58 18.05 12.42
CA PHE A 145 -11.60 18.27 11.40
C PHE A 145 -12.80 19.04 11.94
N GLN A 146 -13.13 18.84 13.22
CA GLN A 146 -14.22 19.53 13.87
C GLN A 146 -13.85 21.00 14.19
N ASP A 147 -12.63 21.25 14.64
CA ASP A 147 -12.13 22.58 14.94
C ASP A 147 -12.02 23.46 13.67
N ALA A 148 -11.81 22.86 12.51
CA ALA A 148 -11.75 23.57 11.22
C ALA A 148 -13.12 23.88 10.61
N ALA A 149 -14.21 23.32 11.13
CA ALA A 149 -15.58 23.55 10.68
C ALA A 149 -16.30 24.64 11.50
N ALA A 150 -15.69 25.15 12.56
CA ALA A 150 -16.23 26.19 13.47
C ALA A 150 -15.74 27.58 13.07
#